data_a1e4646a3ae1f506a5aea41140885d1c
#
_entry.id   a1e4646a3ae1f506a5aea41140885d1c
#
_cell.length_a   1.000
_cell.length_b   1.000
_cell.length_c   1.000
_cell.angle_alpha   90.00
_cell.angle_beta   90.00
_cell.angle_gamma   90.00
#
_symmetry.space_group_name_H-M   'P 1'
#
loop_
_entity.id
_entity.type
_entity.pdbx_description
1 polymer ?
#
loop_
_entity_poly.entity_id
_entity_poly.type
_entity_poly.pdbx_seq_one_letter_code
_entity_poly.pdbx_strand_id
1 'polypeptide(L)'
;SGILINPLTARAQVHGGMSMGLGYGLSEELLVDEKTGRPLNNNLLDYKLSTVMDHPDLEALFVENAEPTSPFGTKALGEPPACSPAPAIRSAIYNATGVSIDTTPITPHVLYRAFKEAGLIHDEKEGD
;
A
#
# COMPACT_ATOMS: atom_id res chain seq x y z
N SER A 1 -3.96 17.77 8.33
CA SER A 1 -2.72 18.35 8.81
C SER A 1 -3.00 19.62 9.60
N GLY A 2 -2.03 20.08 10.39
CA GLY A 2 -2.04 21.43 10.92
C GLY A 2 -1.75 22.46 9.83
N ILE A 3 -1.26 23.62 10.24
CA ILE A 3 -0.78 24.63 9.29
C ILE A 3 0.43 24.08 8.51
N LEU A 4 0.44 24.26 7.22
CA LEU A 4 1.54 23.84 6.37
C LEU A 4 2.66 24.89 6.37
N ILE A 5 3.79 24.53 6.92
CA ILE A 5 4.97 25.45 6.91
C ILE A 5 5.57 25.52 5.50
N ASN A 6 5.67 24.37 4.83
CA ASN A 6 6.16 24.29 3.46
C ASN A 6 5.27 23.33 2.65
N PRO A 7 4.41 23.84 1.77
CA PRO A 7 3.50 23.02 0.99
C PRO A 7 4.20 22.03 0.05
N LEU A 8 5.37 22.36 -0.48
CA LEU A 8 6.13 21.48 -1.37
C LEU A 8 6.64 20.24 -0.64
N THR A 9 7.29 20.45 0.50
CA THR A 9 7.80 19.33 1.31
C THR A 9 6.68 18.54 1.97
N ALA A 10 5.58 19.18 2.33
CA ALA A 10 4.39 18.50 2.85
C ALA A 10 3.80 17.56 1.79
N ARG A 11 3.66 18.01 0.55
CA ARG A 11 3.20 17.18 -0.57
C ARG A 11 4.15 16.02 -0.84
N ALA A 12 5.46 16.27 -0.81
CA ALA A 12 6.47 15.22 -0.99
C ALA A 12 6.37 14.14 0.10
N GLN A 13 6.10 14.52 1.35
CA GLN A 13 5.86 13.57 2.45
C GLN A 13 4.61 12.73 2.21
N VAL A 14 3.52 13.33 1.75
CA VAL A 14 2.28 12.60 1.44
C VAL A 14 2.52 11.60 0.32
N HIS A 15 3.13 12.02 -0.78
CA HIS A 15 3.45 11.14 -1.91
C HIS A 15 4.37 9.99 -1.49
N GLY A 16 5.42 10.27 -0.69
CA GLY A 16 6.31 9.24 -0.15
C GLY A 16 5.59 8.24 0.74
N GLY A 17 4.71 8.71 1.62
CA GLY A 17 3.89 7.85 2.47
C GLY A 17 2.92 6.99 1.65
N MET A 18 2.25 7.55 0.66
CA MET A 18 1.38 6.79 -0.25
C MET A 18 2.17 5.74 -1.02
N SER A 19 3.38 6.07 -1.49
CA SER A 19 4.28 5.12 -2.15
C SER A 19 4.64 3.94 -1.24
N MET A 20 5.01 4.19 0.00
CA MET A 20 5.25 3.13 0.98
C MET A 20 4.02 2.26 1.22
N GLY A 21 2.86 2.88 1.36
CA GLY A 21 1.61 2.15 1.56
C GLY A 21 1.18 1.31 0.36
N LEU A 22 1.48 1.75 -0.87
CA LEU A 22 1.29 0.97 -2.09
C LEU A 22 2.21 -0.27 -2.11
N GLY A 23 3.50 -0.09 -1.81
CA GLY A 23 4.45 -1.20 -1.71
C GLY A 23 4.02 -2.22 -0.66
N TYR A 24 3.71 -1.78 0.54
CA TYR A 24 3.20 -2.62 1.62
C TYR A 24 1.90 -3.36 1.23
N GLY A 25 1.03 -2.70 0.49
CA GLY A 25 -0.26 -3.27 0.07
C GLY A 25 -0.14 -4.30 -1.06
N LEU A 26 0.83 -4.19 -1.95
CA LEU A 26 0.85 -4.92 -3.22
C LEU A 26 2.07 -5.82 -3.46
N SER A 27 3.26 -5.45 -2.98
CA SER A 27 4.48 -6.10 -3.45
C SER A 27 5.53 -6.41 -2.39
N GLU A 28 5.57 -5.66 -1.30
CA GLU A 28 6.61 -5.82 -0.28
C GLU A 28 6.28 -6.97 0.66
N GLU A 29 6.96 -8.07 0.51
CA GLU A 29 6.81 -9.26 1.34
C GLU A 29 8.18 -9.72 1.84
N LEU A 30 8.35 -9.77 3.17
CA LEU A 30 9.53 -10.37 3.77
C LEU A 30 9.31 -11.87 3.94
N LEU A 31 10.03 -12.66 3.15
CA LEU A 31 10.01 -14.12 3.25
C LEU A 31 11.00 -14.57 4.33
N VAL A 32 10.52 -15.39 5.25
CA VAL A 32 11.33 -15.90 6.36
C VAL A 32 11.30 -17.43 6.34
N ASP A 33 12.46 -18.04 6.50
CA ASP A 33 12.56 -19.48 6.74
C ASP A 33 11.97 -19.83 8.12
N GLU A 34 10.91 -20.61 8.14
CA GLU A 34 10.15 -20.94 9.35
C GLU A 34 10.98 -21.69 10.39
N LYS A 35 12.00 -22.43 9.98
CA LYS A 35 12.82 -23.25 10.87
C LYS A 35 13.94 -22.44 11.53
N THR A 36 14.52 -21.51 10.79
CA THR A 36 15.72 -20.78 11.22
C THR A 36 15.45 -19.32 11.57
N GLY A 37 14.30 -18.77 11.17
CA GLY A 37 13.99 -17.36 11.32
C GLY A 37 14.81 -16.44 10.39
N ARG A 38 15.55 -16.99 9.41
CA ARG A 38 16.39 -16.20 8.52
C ARG A 38 15.56 -15.59 7.39
N PRO A 39 15.72 -14.29 7.10
CA PRO A 39 15.15 -13.69 5.90
C PRO A 39 15.73 -14.35 4.63
N LEU A 40 14.85 -14.70 3.69
CA LEU A 40 15.22 -15.33 2.43
C LEU A 40 15.44 -14.32 1.29
N ASN A 41 14.79 -13.16 1.39
CA ASN A 41 14.83 -12.09 0.38
C ASN A 41 15.30 -10.75 0.99
N ASN A 42 16.36 -10.77 1.77
CA ASN A 42 16.91 -9.62 2.47
C ASN A 42 17.80 -8.72 1.58
N ASN A 43 17.44 -8.57 0.33
CA ASN A 43 18.15 -7.74 -0.65
C ASN A 43 17.15 -7.05 -1.58
N LEU A 44 17.55 -5.92 -2.20
CA LEU A 44 16.68 -5.12 -3.06
C LEU A 44 16.41 -5.72 -4.44
N LEU A 45 17.04 -6.85 -4.78
CA LEU A 45 16.72 -7.59 -5.99
C LEU A 45 15.43 -8.42 -5.79
N ASP A 46 15.27 -9.02 -4.63
CA ASP A 46 14.18 -9.95 -4.32
C ASP A 46 13.07 -9.30 -3.49
N TYR A 47 13.40 -8.37 -2.59
CA TYR A 47 12.42 -7.56 -1.87
C TYR A 47 11.91 -6.43 -2.79
N LYS A 48 10.64 -6.52 -3.19
CA LYS A 48 10.09 -5.68 -4.27
C LYS A 48 9.53 -4.36 -3.78
N LEU A 49 10.39 -3.34 -3.71
CA LEU A 49 9.93 -1.95 -3.56
C LEU A 49 9.21 -1.51 -4.83
N SER A 50 8.15 -0.72 -4.67
CA SER A 50 7.49 -0.09 -5.80
C SER A 50 8.39 0.95 -6.45
N THR A 51 8.38 0.99 -7.78
CA THR A 51 9.11 1.97 -8.58
C THR A 51 8.18 3.09 -9.05
N VAL A 52 8.72 4.14 -9.65
CA VAL A 52 7.90 5.23 -10.19
C VAL A 52 6.90 4.75 -11.26
N MET A 53 7.20 3.64 -11.93
CA MET A 53 6.32 3.05 -12.95
C MET A 53 5.13 2.29 -12.36
N ASP A 54 5.20 1.93 -11.09
CA ASP A 54 4.15 1.20 -10.38
C ASP A 54 3.13 2.13 -9.72
N HIS A 55 3.41 3.44 -9.71
CA HIS A 55 2.54 4.42 -9.06
C HIS A 55 1.49 4.97 -10.02
N PRO A 56 0.24 5.11 -9.57
CA PRO A 56 -0.74 5.93 -10.26
C PRO A 56 -0.41 7.42 -10.07
N ASP A 57 -1.18 8.29 -10.71
CA ASP A 57 -1.15 9.71 -10.40
C ASP A 57 -1.55 9.92 -8.93
N LEU A 58 -0.64 10.50 -8.16
CA LEU A 58 -0.84 10.77 -6.75
C LEU A 58 -1.24 12.23 -6.55
N GLU A 59 -2.37 12.44 -5.89
CA GLU A 59 -2.86 13.78 -5.55
C GLU A 59 -2.91 13.94 -4.03
N ALA A 60 -2.47 15.10 -3.54
CA ALA A 60 -2.50 15.45 -2.13
C ALA A 60 -3.25 16.75 -1.92
N LEU A 61 -4.35 16.67 -1.18
CA LEU A 61 -5.14 17.81 -0.72
C LEU A 61 -4.96 17.96 0.79
N PHE A 62 -4.80 19.19 1.24
CA PHE A 62 -4.60 19.50 2.64
C PHE A 62 -5.76 20.29 3.19
N VAL A 63 -6.30 19.83 4.32
CA VAL A 63 -7.21 20.60 5.14
C VAL A 63 -6.42 21.15 6.32
N GLU A 64 -6.20 22.44 6.33
CA GLU A 64 -5.48 23.11 7.41
C GLU A 64 -6.40 23.31 8.61
N ASN A 65 -5.96 22.81 9.75
CA ASN A 65 -6.64 22.97 11.04
C ASN A 65 -5.56 23.20 12.09
N ALA A 66 -5.36 24.47 12.46
CA ALA A 66 -4.33 24.87 13.41
C ALA A 66 -4.48 24.14 14.75
N GLU A 67 -3.37 23.63 15.25
CA GLU A 67 -3.28 23.03 16.58
C GLU A 67 -2.86 24.07 17.61
N PRO A 68 -3.75 24.47 18.54
CA PRO A 68 -3.45 25.55 19.48
C PRO A 68 -2.28 25.28 20.42
N THR A 69 -1.98 24.00 20.67
CA THR A 69 -0.93 23.58 21.62
C THR A 69 0.42 23.33 20.94
N SER A 70 0.49 23.48 19.62
CA SER A 70 1.70 23.23 18.82
C SER A 70 2.29 24.54 18.31
N PRO A 71 3.63 24.63 18.19
CA PRO A 71 4.29 25.76 17.53
C PRO A 71 3.74 25.97 16.11
N PHE A 72 3.40 27.20 15.79
CA PHE A 72 2.85 27.62 14.49
C PHE A 72 1.55 26.88 14.08
N GLY A 73 0.89 26.20 15.00
CA GLY A 73 -0.32 25.43 14.68
C GLY A 73 -0.07 24.16 13.86
N THR A 74 1.13 23.61 13.89
CA THR A 74 1.53 22.44 13.10
C THR A 74 1.02 21.13 13.70
N LYS A 75 0.90 20.08 12.85
CA LYS A 75 0.68 18.69 13.26
C LYS A 75 1.62 17.78 12.51
N ALA A 76 1.85 16.57 13.04
CA ALA A 76 2.64 15.55 12.37
C ALA A 76 2.05 15.18 11.00
N LEU A 77 2.90 14.92 10.02
CA LEU A 77 2.50 14.62 8.64
C LEU A 77 3.25 13.41 8.04
N GLY A 78 4.27 12.88 8.69
CA GLY A 78 5.13 11.83 8.12
C GLY A 78 4.43 10.50 7.88
N GLU A 79 3.99 9.83 8.93
CA GLU A 79 3.46 8.46 8.87
C GLU A 79 1.99 8.34 8.41
N PRO A 80 1.06 9.26 8.74
CA PRO A 80 -0.34 9.07 8.42
C PRO A 80 -0.66 8.76 6.95
N PRO A 81 0.03 9.34 5.96
CA PRO A 81 -0.18 9.01 4.55
C PRO A 81 0.15 7.57 4.17
N ALA A 82 1.00 6.87 4.93
CA ALA A 82 1.36 5.48 4.66
C ALA A 82 0.28 4.48 5.13
N CYS A 83 -0.59 4.89 6.06
CA CYS A 83 -1.59 3.98 6.65
C CYS A 83 -2.79 3.72 5.73
N SER A 84 -3.10 4.64 4.81
CA SER A 84 -4.34 4.61 4.02
C SER A 84 -4.30 3.76 2.74
N PRO A 85 -3.18 3.63 2.00
CA PRO A 85 -3.19 3.01 0.68
C PRO A 85 -3.54 1.52 0.71
N ALA A 86 -2.98 0.73 1.62
CA ALA A 86 -3.28 -0.70 1.70
C ALA A 86 -4.77 -0.99 1.96
N PRO A 87 -5.46 -0.36 2.94
CA PRO A 87 -6.91 -0.49 3.08
C PRO A 87 -7.70 0.02 1.86
N ALA A 88 -7.23 1.08 1.20
CA ALA A 88 -7.87 1.61 -0.01
C ALA A 88 -7.80 0.61 -1.17
N ILE A 89 -6.64 -0.04 -1.38
CA ILE A 89 -6.45 -1.10 -2.36
C ILE A 89 -7.39 -2.27 -2.07
N ARG A 90 -7.44 -2.72 -0.83
CA ARG A 90 -8.35 -3.79 -0.42
C ARG A 90 -9.81 -3.43 -0.72
N SER A 91 -10.21 -2.21 -0.41
CA SER A 91 -11.57 -1.74 -0.67
C SER A 91 -11.87 -1.64 -2.16
N ALA A 92 -10.91 -1.20 -2.97
CA ALA A 92 -11.05 -1.14 -4.43
C ALA A 92 -11.23 -2.53 -5.03
N ILE A 93 -10.46 -3.51 -4.58
CA ILE A 93 -10.59 -4.91 -5.02
C ILE A 93 -11.97 -5.45 -4.63
N TYR A 94 -12.39 -5.22 -3.40
CA TYR A 94 -13.73 -5.64 -2.94
C TYR A 94 -14.84 -4.99 -3.77
N ASN A 95 -14.76 -3.70 -4.04
CA ASN A 95 -15.75 -2.99 -4.84
C ASN A 95 -15.82 -3.50 -6.29
N ALA A 96 -14.66 -3.90 -6.84
CA ALA A 96 -14.59 -4.40 -8.21
C ALA A 96 -15.08 -5.85 -8.36
N THR A 97 -14.89 -6.68 -7.33
CA THR A 97 -15.01 -8.14 -7.46
C THR A 97 -15.96 -8.80 -6.46
N GLY A 98 -16.30 -8.11 -5.38
CA GLY A 98 -17.02 -8.68 -4.22
C GLY A 98 -16.15 -9.59 -3.34
N VAL A 99 -14.87 -9.79 -3.66
CA VAL A 99 -13.97 -10.68 -2.92
C VAL A 99 -13.26 -9.93 -1.81
N SER A 100 -13.39 -10.41 -0.57
CA SER A 100 -12.69 -9.86 0.60
C SER A 100 -11.32 -10.51 0.76
N ILE A 101 -10.28 -9.69 0.84
CA ILE A 101 -8.91 -10.12 1.10
C ILE A 101 -8.43 -9.40 2.35
N ASP A 102 -8.06 -10.14 3.38
CA ASP A 102 -7.73 -9.59 4.69
C ASP A 102 -6.25 -9.80 5.07
N THR A 103 -5.41 -10.00 4.07
CA THR A 103 -3.95 -10.15 4.20
C THR A 103 -3.21 -9.15 3.32
N THR A 104 -2.01 -8.78 3.71
CA THR A 104 -1.07 -7.96 2.94
C THR A 104 0.30 -8.65 2.90
N PRO A 105 1.07 -8.46 1.81
CA PRO A 105 0.70 -7.78 0.56
C PRO A 105 -0.33 -8.57 -0.26
N ILE A 106 -1.17 -7.85 -1.01
CA ILE A 106 -2.14 -8.45 -1.95
C ILE A 106 -1.42 -8.67 -3.28
N THR A 107 -0.54 -9.65 -3.29
CA THR A 107 0.23 -10.01 -4.49
C THR A 107 -0.66 -10.64 -5.56
N PRO A 108 -0.22 -10.70 -6.84
CA PRO A 108 -0.96 -11.41 -7.89
C PRO A 108 -1.30 -12.86 -7.52
N HIS A 109 -0.42 -13.52 -6.78
CA HIS A 109 -0.65 -14.89 -6.31
C HIS A 109 -1.80 -14.97 -5.28
N VAL A 110 -1.85 -14.02 -4.35
CA VAL A 110 -2.95 -13.92 -3.37
C VAL A 110 -4.27 -13.63 -4.07
N LEU A 111 -4.26 -12.69 -5.04
CA LEU A 111 -5.44 -12.37 -5.85
C LEU A 111 -5.94 -13.59 -6.64
N TYR A 112 -5.05 -14.27 -7.35
CA TYR A 112 -5.40 -15.44 -8.15
C TYR A 112 -6.10 -16.51 -7.29
N ARG A 113 -5.51 -16.82 -6.12
CA ARG A 113 -6.08 -17.80 -5.19
C ARG A 113 -7.46 -17.39 -4.71
N ALA A 114 -7.60 -16.15 -4.25
CA ALA A 114 -8.87 -15.64 -3.74
C ALA A 114 -9.96 -15.62 -4.83
N PHE A 115 -9.62 -15.24 -6.06
CA PHE A 115 -10.57 -15.23 -7.17
C PHE A 115 -10.96 -16.63 -7.63
N LYS A 116 -10.03 -17.58 -7.58
CA LYS A 116 -10.30 -18.99 -7.87
C LYS A 116 -11.25 -19.60 -6.82
N GLU A 117 -11.00 -19.35 -5.54
CA GLU A 117 -11.86 -19.78 -4.44
C GLU A 117 -13.26 -19.15 -4.51
N ALA A 118 -13.35 -17.92 -4.97
CA ALA A 118 -14.63 -17.22 -5.20
C ALA A 118 -15.34 -17.62 -6.50
N GLY A 119 -14.75 -18.49 -7.32
CA GLY A 119 -15.32 -18.94 -8.59
C GLY A 119 -15.30 -17.89 -9.70
N LEU A 120 -14.48 -16.87 -9.60
CA LEU A 120 -14.30 -15.85 -10.64
C LEU A 120 -13.29 -16.27 -11.72
N ILE A 121 -12.45 -17.23 -11.43
CA ILE A 121 -11.48 -17.80 -12.35
C ILE A 121 -11.77 -19.30 -12.45
N HIS A 122 -11.94 -19.78 -13.67
CA HIS A 122 -12.06 -21.20 -14.00
C HIS A 122 -10.77 -21.63 -14.71
N ASP A 123 -10.25 -22.82 -14.34
CA ASP A 123 -9.19 -23.42 -15.14
C ASP A 123 -9.77 -23.72 -16.54
N GLU A 124 -9.11 -23.28 -17.60
CA GLU A 124 -9.43 -23.78 -18.94
C GLU A 124 -9.31 -25.31 -18.87
N LYS A 125 -10.38 -26.02 -19.18
CA LYS A 125 -10.27 -27.46 -19.39
C LYS A 125 -9.28 -27.62 -20.52
N GLU A 126 -8.15 -28.29 -20.24
CA GLU A 126 -7.27 -28.75 -21.31
C GLU A 126 -8.16 -29.41 -22.34
N GLY A 127 -8.21 -28.80 -23.54
CA GLY A 127 -9.12 -29.24 -24.58
C GLY A 127 -8.81 -30.68 -24.98
N ASP A 128 -9.86 -31.47 -25.11
CA ASP A 128 -9.86 -32.78 -25.76
C ASP A 128 -9.24 -32.72 -27.16
#